data_827c309a59e627afa956826e899bf4b2
#
_entry.id   827c309a59e627afa956826e899bf4b2
#
_cell.length_a   1.000
_cell.length_b   1.000
_cell.length_c   1.000
_cell.angle_alpha   90.00
_cell.angle_beta   90.00
_cell.angle_gamma   90.00
#
_symmetry.space_group_name_H-M   'P 1'
#
loop_
_entity.id
_entity.type
_entity.pdbx_description
1 polymer ?
#
loop_
_entity_poly.entity_id
_entity_poly.type
_entity_poly.pdbx_seq_one_letter_code
_entity_poly.pdbx_strand_id
1 'polypeptide(L)'
;ELKRVLEEARLGYLPDREGGWDTRKEWKDVLSGGEKQRMAIARLLYHEPRYAFIDEGTSAVSSDVEGLLYENCKEKGITLITISTRASLKRYHTFNLTLGMGEDGTEWEWERIGTEKEKMGVERELVELRERLAKVKEWSARKEEIETELAKVWVEGGAVLESPAYVPNLEGSAEAPS
;
A
#
# COMPACT_ATOMS: atom_id res chain seq x y z
N GLU A 1 -29.20 11.00 -10.16
CA GLU A 1 -27.87 10.58 -10.67
C GLU A 1 -26.76 10.81 -9.66
N LEU A 2 -26.52 12.04 -9.17
CA LEU A 2 -25.47 12.36 -8.19
C LEU A 2 -25.56 11.50 -6.92
N LYS A 3 -26.77 11.27 -6.39
CA LYS A 3 -26.99 10.43 -5.22
C LYS A 3 -26.50 9.00 -5.47
N ARG A 4 -26.85 8.40 -6.60
CA ARG A 4 -26.42 7.05 -6.98
C ARG A 4 -24.88 6.95 -7.04
N VAL A 5 -24.24 7.91 -7.68
CA VAL A 5 -22.78 7.93 -7.83
C VAL A 5 -22.07 8.05 -6.47
N LEU A 6 -22.58 8.86 -5.54
CA LEU A 6 -22.06 8.94 -4.19
C LEU A 6 -22.27 7.63 -3.41
N GLU A 7 -23.40 6.95 -3.59
CA GLU A 7 -23.66 5.64 -2.99
C GLU A 7 -22.69 4.58 -3.54
N GLU A 8 -22.47 4.54 -4.85
CA GLU A 8 -21.50 3.67 -5.52
C GLU A 8 -20.06 3.92 -5.00
N ALA A 9 -19.73 5.16 -4.64
CA ALA A 9 -18.44 5.54 -4.05
C ALA A 9 -18.40 5.43 -2.51
N ARG A 10 -19.44 4.87 -1.88
CA ARG A 10 -19.58 4.81 -0.42
C ARG A 10 -19.51 6.17 0.28
N LEU A 11 -20.06 7.18 -0.34
CA LEU A 11 -20.19 8.56 0.15
C LEU A 11 -21.64 9.05 0.25
N GLY A 12 -22.63 8.14 0.17
CA GLY A 12 -24.05 8.49 0.21
C GLY A 12 -24.50 9.27 1.44
N TYR A 13 -23.77 9.12 2.55
CA TYR A 13 -24.01 9.83 3.82
C TYR A 13 -23.52 11.30 3.79
N LEU A 14 -22.67 11.67 2.85
CA LEU A 14 -21.96 12.93 2.87
C LEU A 14 -22.88 14.16 2.77
N PRO A 15 -23.90 14.19 1.90
CA PRO A 15 -24.83 15.33 1.85
C PRO A 15 -25.54 15.57 3.18
N ASP A 16 -26.00 14.51 3.87
CA ASP A 16 -26.71 14.65 5.14
C ASP A 16 -25.80 15.15 6.26
N ARG A 17 -24.56 14.63 6.30
CA ARG A 17 -23.55 15.05 7.26
C ARG A 17 -23.18 16.53 7.10
N GLU A 18 -23.08 16.98 5.88
CA GLU A 18 -22.52 18.32 5.56
C GLU A 18 -23.56 19.43 5.38
N GLY A 19 -24.84 19.12 5.51
CA GLY A 19 -25.91 20.11 5.47
C GLY A 19 -26.62 20.28 4.13
N GLY A 20 -26.55 19.25 3.28
CA GLY A 20 -27.31 19.14 2.03
C GLY A 20 -26.48 19.38 0.77
N TRP A 21 -27.17 19.24 -0.36
CA TRP A 21 -26.56 19.29 -1.70
C TRP A 21 -26.06 20.68 -2.11
N ASP A 22 -26.66 21.74 -1.58
CA ASP A 22 -26.32 23.12 -1.93
C ASP A 22 -25.24 23.73 -1.03
N THR A 23 -24.70 22.93 -0.12
CA THR A 23 -23.69 23.39 0.83
C THR A 23 -22.36 23.68 0.14
N ARG A 24 -21.84 24.89 0.39
CA ARG A 24 -20.53 25.33 -0.10
C ARG A 24 -19.52 25.36 1.03
N LYS A 25 -18.44 24.63 0.88
CA LYS A 25 -17.34 24.49 1.87
C LYS A 25 -15.99 24.36 1.16
N GLU A 26 -14.92 24.59 1.90
CA GLU A 26 -13.57 24.20 1.48
C GLU A 26 -13.41 22.68 1.67
N TRP A 27 -13.87 21.92 0.69
CA TRP A 27 -13.98 20.46 0.76
C TRP A 27 -12.65 19.76 1.03
N LYS A 28 -11.52 20.38 0.66
CA LYS A 28 -10.18 19.86 0.97
C LYS A 28 -9.89 19.77 2.47
N ASP A 29 -10.55 20.62 3.29
CA ASP A 29 -10.36 20.70 4.73
C ASP A 29 -11.42 19.92 5.50
N VAL A 30 -12.56 19.63 4.85
CA VAL A 30 -13.69 18.90 5.43
C VAL A 30 -13.56 17.40 5.25
N LEU A 31 -13.10 16.96 4.07
CA LEU A 31 -13.02 15.54 3.74
C LEU A 31 -11.74 14.90 4.29
N SER A 32 -11.86 13.72 4.88
CA SER A 32 -10.73 12.85 5.20
C SER A 32 -10.00 12.39 3.93
N GLY A 33 -8.76 11.86 4.08
CA GLY A 33 -7.98 11.35 2.97
C GLY A 33 -8.73 10.29 2.15
N GLY A 34 -9.35 9.32 2.83
CA GLY A 34 -10.15 8.29 2.16
C GLY A 34 -11.43 8.83 1.50
N GLU A 35 -12.07 9.85 2.07
CA GLU A 35 -13.22 10.51 1.43
C GLU A 35 -12.81 11.29 0.18
N LYS A 36 -11.66 11.96 0.20
CA LYS A 36 -11.11 12.64 -0.97
C LYS A 36 -10.86 11.66 -2.12
N GLN A 37 -10.25 10.52 -1.83
CA GLN A 37 -9.99 9.48 -2.81
C GLN A 37 -11.30 8.89 -3.36
N ARG A 38 -12.26 8.56 -2.50
CA ARG A 38 -13.58 8.10 -2.94
C ARG A 38 -14.35 9.16 -3.74
N MET A 39 -14.21 10.43 -3.40
CA MET A 39 -14.81 11.52 -4.19
C MET A 39 -14.19 11.64 -5.59
N ALA A 40 -12.88 11.41 -5.72
CA ALA A 40 -12.24 11.34 -7.05
C ALA A 40 -12.80 10.16 -7.87
N ILE A 41 -13.01 9.00 -7.25
CA ILE A 41 -13.67 7.87 -7.92
C ILE A 41 -15.14 8.18 -8.25
N ALA A 42 -15.88 8.86 -7.35
CA ALA A 42 -17.24 9.29 -7.64
C ALA A 42 -17.32 10.17 -8.91
N ARG A 43 -16.37 11.10 -9.07
CA ARG A 43 -16.26 11.90 -10.30
C ARG A 43 -15.98 11.04 -11.53
N LEU A 44 -15.13 10.03 -11.40
CA LEU A 44 -14.84 9.07 -12.45
C LEU A 44 -16.11 8.30 -12.86
N LEU A 45 -16.84 7.77 -11.87
CA LEU A 45 -18.10 7.04 -12.09
C LEU A 45 -19.21 7.92 -12.69
N TYR A 46 -19.19 9.22 -12.38
CA TYR A 46 -20.15 10.19 -12.96
C TYR A 46 -19.89 10.48 -14.44
N HIS A 47 -18.62 10.64 -14.81
CA HIS A 47 -18.23 11.00 -16.18
C HIS A 47 -18.07 9.79 -17.11
N GLU A 48 -17.97 8.58 -16.57
CA GLU A 48 -17.84 7.32 -17.29
C GLU A 48 -16.85 7.38 -18.49
N PRO A 49 -15.61 7.85 -18.31
CA PRO A 49 -14.65 7.93 -19.39
C PRO A 49 -14.26 6.53 -19.88
N ARG A 50 -13.84 6.42 -21.13
CA ARG A 50 -13.35 5.13 -21.66
C ARG A 50 -12.07 4.64 -20.96
N TYR A 51 -11.19 5.56 -20.59
CA TYR A 51 -9.90 5.30 -19.92
C TYR A 51 -9.73 6.20 -18.72
N ALA A 52 -9.17 5.67 -17.63
CA ALA A 52 -8.86 6.43 -16.45
C ALA A 52 -7.51 6.04 -15.86
N PHE A 53 -6.72 7.04 -15.48
CA PHE A 53 -5.49 6.87 -14.74
C PHE A 53 -5.75 7.08 -13.25
N ILE A 54 -5.33 6.13 -12.43
CA ILE A 54 -5.43 6.19 -10.97
C ILE A 54 -4.02 6.07 -10.41
N ASP A 55 -3.51 7.18 -9.88
CA ASP A 55 -2.20 7.25 -9.25
C ASP A 55 -2.37 7.30 -7.73
N GLU A 56 -1.99 6.21 -7.04
CA GLU A 56 -2.18 5.99 -5.59
C GLU A 56 -3.58 6.37 -5.07
N GLY A 57 -4.59 6.28 -5.95
CA GLY A 57 -5.94 6.85 -5.73
C GLY A 57 -6.79 6.14 -4.69
N THR A 58 -6.32 5.02 -4.11
CA THR A 58 -7.02 4.24 -3.08
C THR A 58 -6.16 3.91 -1.86
N SER A 59 -5.00 4.55 -1.73
CA SER A 59 -4.03 4.28 -0.66
C SER A 59 -4.60 4.52 0.77
N ALA A 60 -5.54 5.46 0.92
CA ALA A 60 -6.24 5.76 2.17
C ALA A 60 -7.63 5.09 2.29
N VAL A 61 -7.95 4.15 1.40
CA VAL A 61 -9.23 3.43 1.38
C VAL A 61 -9.01 2.01 1.89
N SER A 62 -9.97 1.46 2.65
CA SER A 62 -9.91 0.06 3.09
C SER A 62 -10.04 -0.90 1.91
N SER A 63 -9.44 -2.09 2.02
CA SER A 63 -9.40 -3.08 0.94
C SER A 63 -10.78 -3.50 0.44
N ASP A 64 -11.78 -3.57 1.33
CA ASP A 64 -13.14 -3.97 0.97
C ASP A 64 -13.81 -2.90 0.10
N VAL A 65 -13.66 -1.63 0.48
CA VAL A 65 -14.20 -0.51 -0.28
C VAL A 65 -13.42 -0.32 -1.58
N GLU A 66 -12.10 -0.48 -1.56
CA GLU A 66 -11.25 -0.45 -2.73
C GLU A 66 -11.73 -1.44 -3.80
N GLY A 67 -11.97 -2.70 -3.42
CA GLY A 67 -12.47 -3.72 -4.33
C GLY A 67 -13.77 -3.32 -5.02
N LEU A 68 -14.74 -2.84 -4.23
CA LEU A 68 -16.01 -2.38 -4.76
C LEU A 68 -15.85 -1.23 -5.77
N LEU A 69 -14.96 -0.26 -5.49
CA LEU A 69 -14.74 0.87 -6.39
C LEU A 69 -14.17 0.44 -7.74
N TYR A 70 -13.21 -0.51 -7.74
CA TYR A 70 -12.65 -1.08 -8.96
C TYR A 70 -13.69 -1.88 -9.76
N GLU A 71 -14.52 -2.68 -9.08
CA GLU A 71 -15.60 -3.43 -9.70
C GLU A 71 -16.64 -2.51 -10.33
N ASN A 72 -17.09 -1.48 -9.63
CA ASN A 72 -18.03 -0.48 -10.16
C ASN A 72 -17.49 0.21 -11.44
N CYS A 73 -16.20 0.57 -11.45
CA CYS A 73 -15.57 1.14 -12.64
C CYS A 73 -15.58 0.14 -13.82
N LYS A 74 -15.26 -1.12 -13.53
CA LYS A 74 -15.22 -2.19 -14.54
C LYS A 74 -16.60 -2.49 -15.11
N GLU A 75 -17.64 -2.55 -14.27
CA GLU A 75 -19.03 -2.74 -14.68
C GLU A 75 -19.52 -1.63 -15.62
N LYS A 76 -19.04 -0.41 -15.41
CA LYS A 76 -19.32 0.75 -16.29
C LYS A 76 -18.44 0.76 -17.56
N GLY A 77 -17.64 -0.26 -17.79
CA GLY A 77 -16.78 -0.37 -18.98
C GLY A 77 -15.59 0.59 -18.99
N ILE A 78 -15.21 1.15 -17.85
CA ILE A 78 -14.05 2.03 -17.72
C ILE A 78 -12.78 1.20 -17.69
N THR A 79 -11.87 1.44 -18.62
CA THR A 79 -10.53 0.82 -18.61
C THR A 79 -9.63 1.57 -17.65
N LEU A 80 -9.21 0.90 -16.58
CA LEU A 80 -8.37 1.48 -15.55
C LEU A 80 -6.88 1.22 -15.81
N ILE A 81 -6.06 2.26 -15.67
CA ILE A 81 -4.61 2.21 -15.64
C ILE A 81 -4.20 2.71 -14.26
N THR A 82 -3.74 1.78 -13.41
CA THR A 82 -3.44 2.06 -12.00
C THR A 82 -1.94 2.05 -11.75
N ILE A 83 -1.46 3.08 -11.08
CA ILE A 83 -0.10 3.17 -10.55
C ILE A 83 -0.22 2.99 -9.04
N SER A 84 0.35 1.91 -8.50
CA SER A 84 0.32 1.62 -7.07
C SER A 84 1.38 0.59 -6.68
N THR A 85 1.83 0.67 -5.45
CA THR A 85 2.70 -0.33 -4.81
C THR A 85 1.92 -1.51 -4.20
N ARG A 86 0.59 -1.45 -4.21
CA ARG A 86 -0.29 -2.47 -3.59
C ARG A 86 -0.51 -3.66 -4.51
N ALA A 87 0.12 -4.79 -4.20
CA ALA A 87 -0.04 -6.04 -4.96
C ALA A 87 -1.50 -6.54 -5.01
N SER A 88 -2.32 -6.20 -4.01
CA SER A 88 -3.74 -6.57 -3.95
C SER A 88 -4.57 -6.05 -5.12
N LEU A 89 -4.13 -4.98 -5.78
CA LEU A 89 -4.81 -4.39 -6.93
C LEU A 89 -4.62 -5.17 -8.22
N LYS A 90 -3.62 -6.03 -8.33
CA LYS A 90 -3.38 -6.87 -9.52
C LYS A 90 -4.64 -7.62 -9.95
N ARG A 91 -5.41 -8.17 -9.01
CA ARG A 91 -6.64 -8.95 -9.30
C ARG A 91 -7.74 -8.19 -10.05
N TYR A 92 -7.71 -6.86 -10.06
CA TYR A 92 -8.68 -6.04 -10.79
C TYR A 92 -8.23 -5.68 -12.21
N HIS A 93 -7.02 -6.08 -12.61
CA HIS A 93 -6.41 -5.77 -13.89
C HIS A 93 -6.15 -7.03 -14.71
N THR A 94 -5.95 -6.84 -16.02
CA THR A 94 -5.62 -7.92 -16.96
C THR A 94 -4.12 -8.02 -17.20
N PHE A 95 -3.42 -6.91 -17.08
CA PHE A 95 -1.99 -6.80 -17.31
C PHE A 95 -1.32 -6.07 -16.16
N ASN A 96 -0.06 -6.43 -15.92
CA ASN A 96 0.83 -5.78 -14.98
C ASN A 96 2.09 -5.32 -15.70
N LEU A 97 2.53 -4.10 -15.43
CA LEU A 97 3.82 -3.56 -15.85
C LEU A 97 4.61 -3.26 -14.57
N THR A 98 5.71 -3.97 -14.39
CA THR A 98 6.64 -3.72 -13.28
C THR A 98 7.82 -2.92 -13.81
N LEU A 99 8.16 -1.83 -13.14
CA LEU A 99 9.26 -0.93 -13.46
C LEU A 99 10.32 -0.98 -12.37
N GLY A 100 11.55 -0.64 -12.71
CA GLY A 100 12.65 -0.55 -11.75
C GLY A 100 13.23 -1.91 -11.35
N MET A 101 13.16 -2.90 -12.24
CA MET A 101 13.83 -4.20 -12.07
C MET A 101 15.31 -4.10 -12.48
N GLY A 102 16.11 -5.12 -12.10
CA GLY A 102 17.54 -5.15 -12.36
C GLY A 102 18.36 -4.33 -11.35
N GLU A 103 19.68 -4.51 -11.38
CA GLU A 103 20.60 -3.85 -10.44
C GLU A 103 20.70 -2.34 -10.65
N ASP A 104 20.48 -1.87 -11.88
CA ASP A 104 20.51 -0.46 -12.29
C ASP A 104 19.11 0.21 -12.31
N GLY A 105 18.05 -0.54 -11.99
CA GLY A 105 16.68 -0.04 -11.94
C GLY A 105 16.07 0.32 -13.31
N THR A 106 16.72 -0.06 -14.42
CA THR A 106 16.29 0.30 -15.79
C THR A 106 15.41 -0.76 -16.45
N GLU A 107 15.36 -1.95 -15.90
CA GLU A 107 14.57 -3.05 -16.46
C GLU A 107 13.08 -2.91 -16.14
N TRP A 108 12.27 -3.43 -17.05
CA TRP A 108 10.82 -3.50 -16.90
C TRP A 108 10.29 -4.86 -17.34
N GLU A 109 9.19 -5.29 -16.76
CA GLU A 109 8.50 -6.52 -17.14
C GLU A 109 7.03 -6.27 -17.41
N TRP A 110 6.53 -6.80 -18.53
CA TRP A 110 5.13 -6.82 -18.90
C TRP A 110 4.58 -8.24 -18.82
N GLU A 111 3.54 -8.43 -18.04
CA GLU A 111 2.94 -9.74 -17.87
C GLU A 111 1.40 -9.69 -17.93
N ARG A 112 0.79 -10.77 -18.37
CA ARG A 112 -0.65 -10.95 -18.26
C ARG A 112 -0.96 -11.65 -16.96
N ILE A 113 -1.84 -11.07 -16.15
CA ILE A 113 -2.24 -11.57 -14.84
C ILE A 113 -3.07 -12.85 -14.98
N GLY A 114 -2.87 -13.82 -14.07
CA GLY A 114 -3.55 -15.12 -14.06
C GLY A 114 -2.94 -16.16 -14.98
N THR A 115 -1.79 -15.90 -15.61
CA THR A 115 -1.07 -16.90 -16.39
C THR A 115 -0.30 -17.86 -15.50
N GLU A 116 -0.02 -19.08 -16.01
CA GLU A 116 0.81 -20.05 -15.29
C GLU A 116 2.22 -19.50 -15.00
N LYS A 117 2.76 -18.67 -15.90
CA LYS A 117 4.07 -18.00 -15.70
C LYS A 117 4.03 -17.08 -14.49
N GLU A 118 2.98 -16.27 -14.36
CA GLU A 118 2.81 -15.36 -13.22
C GLU A 118 2.63 -16.14 -11.91
N LYS A 119 1.80 -17.18 -11.91
CA LYS A 119 1.61 -18.04 -10.72
C LYS A 119 2.91 -18.66 -10.25
N MET A 120 3.72 -19.18 -11.16
CA MET A 120 5.06 -19.72 -10.86
C MET A 120 6.02 -18.64 -10.34
N GLY A 121 5.91 -17.40 -10.84
CA GLY A 121 6.67 -16.25 -10.34
C GLY A 121 6.31 -15.92 -8.89
N VAL A 122 5.01 -15.80 -8.60
CA VAL A 122 4.49 -15.53 -7.24
C VAL A 122 4.87 -16.66 -6.26
N GLU A 123 4.82 -17.92 -6.69
CA GLU A 123 5.24 -19.05 -5.85
C GLU A 123 6.73 -18.98 -5.50
N ARG A 124 7.60 -18.65 -6.46
CA ARG A 124 9.04 -18.47 -6.22
C ARG A 124 9.30 -17.32 -5.24
N GLU A 125 8.66 -16.18 -5.46
CA GLU A 125 8.76 -15.01 -4.57
C GLU A 125 8.30 -15.35 -3.15
N LEU A 126 7.21 -16.09 -3.00
CA LEU A 126 6.73 -16.56 -1.70
C LEU A 126 7.73 -17.48 -0.99
N VAL A 127 8.39 -18.37 -1.72
CA VAL A 127 9.44 -19.24 -1.15
C VAL A 127 10.62 -18.39 -0.69
N GLU A 128 11.11 -17.48 -1.52
CA GLU A 128 12.21 -16.59 -1.19
C GLU A 128 11.92 -15.72 0.05
N LEU A 129 10.72 -15.10 0.09
CA LEU A 129 10.28 -14.29 1.22
C LEU A 129 10.19 -15.11 2.52
N ARG A 130 9.74 -16.37 2.45
CA ARG A 130 9.70 -17.28 3.60
C ARG A 130 11.10 -17.62 4.10
N GLU A 131 12.04 -17.86 3.20
CA GLU A 131 13.45 -18.11 3.57
C GLU A 131 14.08 -16.89 4.22
N ARG A 132 13.84 -15.68 3.67
CA ARG A 132 14.32 -14.43 4.28
C ARG A 132 13.71 -14.21 5.66
N LEU A 133 12.42 -14.48 5.83
CA LEU A 133 11.74 -14.36 7.12
C LEU A 133 12.28 -15.35 8.14
N ALA A 134 12.63 -16.57 7.72
CA ALA A 134 13.25 -17.56 8.60
C ALA A 134 14.62 -17.08 9.11
N LYS A 135 15.46 -16.49 8.23
CA LYS A 135 16.74 -15.88 8.60
C LYS A 135 16.58 -14.72 9.59
N VAL A 136 15.57 -13.87 9.41
CA VAL A 136 15.29 -12.78 10.37
C VAL A 136 14.96 -13.32 11.75
N LYS A 137 14.17 -14.40 11.84
CA LYS A 137 13.86 -15.05 13.13
C LYS A 137 15.11 -15.62 13.79
N GLU A 138 15.99 -16.28 13.01
CA GLU A 138 17.27 -16.80 13.51
C GLU A 138 18.17 -15.68 14.02
N TRP A 139 18.29 -14.59 13.28
CA TRP A 139 19.07 -13.42 13.70
C TRP A 139 18.50 -12.73 14.95
N SER A 140 17.17 -12.66 15.07
CA SER A 140 16.53 -12.12 16.27
C SER A 140 16.82 -12.98 17.50
N ALA A 141 16.77 -14.30 17.39
CA ALA A 141 17.12 -15.21 18.46
C ALA A 141 18.60 -15.08 18.84
N ARG A 142 19.49 -14.98 17.86
CA ARG A 142 20.94 -14.81 18.11
C ARG A 142 21.26 -13.46 18.76
N LYS A 143 20.54 -12.40 18.36
CA LYS A 143 20.65 -11.08 18.99
C LYS A 143 20.29 -11.16 20.47
N GLU A 144 19.17 -11.79 20.81
CA GLU A 144 18.70 -11.95 22.19
C GLU A 144 19.67 -12.78 23.05
N GLU A 145 20.27 -13.83 22.47
CA GLU A 145 21.30 -14.62 23.10
C GLU A 145 22.55 -13.78 23.43
N ILE A 146 23.03 -13.00 22.46
CA ILE A 146 24.20 -12.11 22.64
C ILE A 146 23.89 -11.02 23.67
N GLU A 147 22.71 -10.43 23.66
CA GLU A 147 22.29 -9.44 24.65
C GLU A 147 22.27 -10.03 26.06
N THR A 148 21.84 -11.29 26.19
CA THR A 148 21.84 -12.01 27.46
C THR A 148 23.26 -12.33 27.95
N GLU A 149 24.14 -12.73 27.03
CA GLU A 149 25.55 -12.98 27.36
C GLU A 149 26.26 -11.67 27.79
N LEU A 150 26.04 -10.58 27.07
CA LEU A 150 26.58 -9.27 27.43
C LEU A 150 26.10 -8.81 28.81
N ALA A 151 24.83 -8.99 29.12
CA ALA A 151 24.26 -8.62 30.43
C ALA A 151 24.96 -9.42 31.58
N LYS A 152 25.27 -10.69 31.36
CA LYS A 152 26.02 -11.51 32.36
C LYS A 152 27.44 -10.98 32.60
N VAL A 153 28.16 -10.65 31.52
CA VAL A 153 29.53 -10.09 31.60
C VAL A 153 29.54 -8.75 32.34
N TRP A 154 28.49 -7.92 32.15
CA TRP A 154 28.36 -6.64 32.85
C TRP A 154 28.08 -6.80 34.34
N VAL A 155 27.38 -7.86 34.75
CA VAL A 155 27.11 -8.15 36.17
C VAL A 155 28.34 -8.74 36.87
N GLU A 156 29.10 -9.59 36.20
CA GLU A 156 30.29 -10.26 36.76
C GLU A 156 31.53 -9.35 36.77
N GLY A 157 31.60 -8.37 35.86
CA GLY A 157 32.77 -7.51 35.67
C GLY A 157 32.96 -6.37 36.68
N GLY A 158 32.05 -6.12 37.61
CA GLY A 158 32.20 -5.29 38.82
C GLY A 158 32.78 -3.87 38.66
N ALA A 159 32.84 -3.32 37.43
CA ALA A 159 33.31 -1.96 37.18
C ALA A 159 32.18 -1.16 36.56
N VAL A 160 31.71 -0.17 37.29
CA VAL A 160 30.78 0.85 36.79
C VAL A 160 31.53 1.68 35.72
N LEU A 161 31.44 1.21 34.50
CA LEU A 161 31.68 2.07 33.35
C LEU A 161 30.33 2.71 33.01
N GLU A 162 30.28 4.05 33.08
CA GLU A 162 29.12 4.82 32.70
C GLU A 162 28.58 4.34 31.34
N SER A 163 27.26 4.08 31.29
CA SER A 163 26.54 3.68 30.11
C SER A 163 26.98 4.51 28.90
N PRO A 164 27.44 3.93 27.81
CA PRO A 164 27.62 4.66 26.58
C PRO A 164 26.26 5.11 26.11
N ALA A 165 25.94 6.38 26.33
CA ALA A 165 24.75 7.04 25.81
C ALA A 165 24.87 7.19 24.30
N TYR A 166 24.82 6.07 23.58
CA TYR A 166 24.59 6.07 22.13
C TYR A 166 24.02 4.71 21.71
N VAL A 167 22.72 4.59 21.79
CA VAL A 167 22.01 3.62 20.96
C VAL A 167 21.61 4.40 19.70
N PRO A 168 22.22 4.14 18.54
CA PRO A 168 21.70 4.71 17.29
C PRO A 168 20.29 4.21 17.12
N ASN A 169 19.36 5.16 17.02
CA ASN A 169 17.97 4.91 16.71
C ASN A 169 17.93 4.33 15.30
N LEU A 170 17.78 3.02 15.18
CA LEU A 170 17.60 2.34 13.89
C LEU A 170 16.16 2.44 13.36
N GLU A 171 15.36 3.33 13.95
CA GLU A 171 14.10 3.76 13.37
C GLU A 171 14.37 4.96 12.44
N GLY A 172 14.52 4.70 11.16
CA GLY A 172 14.49 5.77 10.16
C GLY A 172 15.74 5.96 9.34
N SER A 173 16.03 5.03 8.46
CA SER A 173 16.63 5.34 7.15
C SER A 173 16.59 4.10 6.25
N ALA A 174 15.41 3.80 5.74
CA ALA A 174 15.29 3.21 4.42
C ALA A 174 15.24 4.38 3.42
N GLU A 175 16.31 5.17 3.39
CA GLU A 175 16.59 5.97 2.21
C GLU A 175 17.26 5.05 1.20
N ALA A 176 16.52 4.76 0.13
CA ALA A 176 17.06 4.13 -1.06
C ALA A 176 18.14 5.05 -1.65
N PRO A 177 19.26 4.50 -2.13
CA PRO A 177 20.23 5.29 -2.89
C PRO A 177 19.58 5.73 -4.19
N SER A 178 19.81 6.98 -4.49
CA SER A 178 19.44 7.70 -5.71
C SER A 178 19.98 7.05 -6.98
#